data_67b69293da2a7474efad7a08d49006b9
#
_entry.id   67b69293da2a7474efad7a08d49006b9
#
_cell.length_a   1.000
_cell.length_b   1.000
_cell.length_c   1.000
_cell.angle_alpha   90.00
_cell.angle_beta   90.00
_cell.angle_gamma   90.00
#
_symmetry.space_group_name_H-M   'P 1'
#
loop_
_entity.id
_entity.type
_entity.pdbx_description
1 polymer ?
#
loop_
_entity_poly.entity_id
_entity_poly.type
_entity_poly.pdbx_seq_one_letter_code
_entity_poly.pdbx_strand_id
1 'polypeptide(L)'
;MSRIIKEIEVEGKPAVALFDTGATFTYVLSSLISETPRRRFKEPAHVALGGRDIDIAELCFVEGKIEGLDFFTDAVPIDKLGRADGHQLDALIGALTMERWEIKLDRKTGELDLEGLRRREFTEF
;
A
#
# COMPACT_ATOMS: atom_id res chain seq x y z
N MET A 1 -1.71 -16.86 0.32
CA MET A 1 -1.59 -15.45 -0.09
C MET A 1 -2.96 -14.93 -0.51
N SER A 2 -3.37 -13.80 0.03
CA SER A 2 -4.69 -13.21 -0.27
C SER A 2 -4.51 -11.88 -0.98
N ARG A 3 -5.40 -11.61 -1.97
CA ARG A 3 -5.33 -10.42 -2.82
C ARG A 3 -6.74 -9.88 -3.06
N ILE A 4 -6.90 -8.59 -2.90
CA ILE A 4 -8.15 -7.88 -3.19
C ILE A 4 -7.80 -6.56 -3.86
N ILE A 5 -8.56 -6.17 -4.88
CA ILE A 5 -8.39 -4.87 -5.55
C ILE A 5 -9.52 -3.94 -5.13
N LYS A 6 -9.16 -2.73 -4.71
CA LYS A 6 -10.10 -1.69 -4.32
C LYS A 6 -9.63 -0.34 -4.83
N GLU A 7 -10.55 0.55 -5.10
CA GLU A 7 -10.22 1.95 -5.33
C GLU A 7 -10.11 2.65 -3.97
N ILE A 8 -9.00 3.35 -3.78
CA ILE A 8 -8.71 4.10 -2.55
C ILE A 8 -8.29 5.51 -2.94
N GLU A 9 -7.99 6.34 -1.95
CA GLU A 9 -7.34 7.63 -2.19
C GLU A 9 -5.94 7.61 -1.61
N VAL A 10 -5.01 8.20 -2.33
CA VAL A 10 -3.64 8.41 -1.85
C VAL A 10 -3.29 9.88 -2.10
N GLU A 11 -2.96 10.59 -1.04
CA GLU A 11 -2.65 12.03 -1.11
C GLU A 11 -3.72 12.81 -1.86
N GLY A 12 -4.99 12.47 -1.58
CA GLY A 12 -6.15 13.15 -2.16
C GLY A 12 -6.50 12.73 -3.59
N LYS A 13 -5.81 11.75 -4.16
CA LYS A 13 -6.03 11.32 -5.55
C LYS A 13 -6.57 9.89 -5.58
N PRO A 14 -7.48 9.57 -6.51
CA PRO A 14 -7.96 8.20 -6.66
C PRO A 14 -6.83 7.26 -7.07
N ALA A 15 -6.83 6.07 -6.52
CA ALA A 15 -5.81 5.06 -6.81
C ALA A 15 -6.43 3.68 -6.80
N VAL A 16 -6.15 2.89 -7.83
CA VAL A 16 -6.54 1.48 -7.86
C VAL A 16 -5.47 0.71 -7.12
N ALA A 17 -5.84 0.12 -5.99
CA ALA A 17 -4.90 -0.53 -5.09
C ALA A 17 -5.12 -2.02 -5.01
N LEU A 18 -4.02 -2.77 -5.07
CA LEU A 18 -4.00 -4.19 -4.80
C LEU A 18 -3.57 -4.39 -3.34
N PHE A 19 -4.43 -5.02 -2.55
CA PHE A 19 -4.09 -5.41 -1.18
C PHE A 19 -3.55 -6.83 -1.25
N ASP A 20 -2.28 -7.01 -0.93
CA ASP A 20 -1.58 -8.29 -1.11
C ASP A 20 -0.76 -8.66 0.13
N THR A 21 -1.22 -9.69 0.83
CA THR A 21 -0.53 -10.16 2.05
C THR A 21 0.82 -10.80 1.75
N GLY A 22 1.09 -11.12 0.48
CA GLY A 22 2.38 -11.65 0.05
C GLY A 22 3.46 -10.59 -0.18
N ALA A 23 3.09 -9.30 -0.18
CA ALA A 23 4.05 -8.20 -0.29
C ALA A 23 4.33 -7.64 1.10
N THR A 24 5.59 -7.37 1.41
CA THR A 24 5.97 -6.78 2.70
C THR A 24 5.68 -5.29 2.72
N PHE A 25 6.14 -4.59 1.69
CA PHE A 25 6.07 -3.13 1.63
C PHE A 25 4.85 -2.66 0.86
N THR A 26 4.48 -1.40 1.07
CA THR A 26 3.48 -0.71 0.28
C THR A 26 4.21 0.08 -0.81
N TYR A 27 3.68 0.02 -2.04
CA TYR A 27 4.26 0.70 -3.21
C TYR A 27 3.21 1.63 -3.79
N VAL A 28 3.63 2.82 -4.20
CA VAL A 28 2.74 3.81 -4.82
C VAL A 28 3.43 4.39 -6.04
N LEU A 29 2.68 4.57 -7.12
CA LEU A 29 3.23 5.21 -8.32
C LEU A 29 3.79 6.59 -7.97
N SER A 30 5.02 6.84 -8.41
CA SER A 30 5.69 8.14 -8.18
C SER A 30 4.87 9.31 -8.66
N SER A 31 4.09 9.13 -9.72
CA SER A 31 3.24 10.19 -10.28
C SER A 31 2.13 10.63 -9.32
N LEU A 32 1.66 9.77 -8.43
CA LEU A 32 0.64 10.11 -7.44
C LEU A 32 1.21 10.87 -6.25
N ILE A 33 2.48 10.73 -6.00
CA ILE A 33 3.16 11.27 -4.82
C ILE A 33 4.36 12.13 -5.20
N SER A 34 4.28 12.80 -6.36
CA SER A 34 5.38 13.62 -6.88
C SER A 34 5.78 14.76 -5.96
N GLU A 35 4.84 15.28 -5.17
CA GLU A 35 5.09 16.39 -4.23
C GLU A 35 5.37 15.91 -2.81
N THR A 36 5.34 14.60 -2.56
CA THR A 36 5.57 14.05 -1.23
C THR A 36 7.07 13.93 -0.98
N PRO A 37 7.58 14.47 0.13
CA PRO A 37 9.01 14.36 0.46
C PRO A 37 9.48 12.93 0.54
N ARG A 38 10.72 12.70 0.09
CA ARG A 38 11.34 11.37 0.07
C ARG A 38 12.51 11.32 1.03
N ARG A 39 12.59 10.20 1.73
CA ARG A 39 13.72 9.91 2.60
C ARG A 39 14.60 8.87 1.89
N ARG A 40 15.86 9.21 1.62
CA ARG A 40 16.80 8.33 0.95
C ARG A 40 17.68 7.60 1.96
N PHE A 41 17.96 6.31 1.69
CA PHE A 41 18.80 5.48 2.56
C PHE A 41 20.19 5.30 1.96
N LYS A 42 21.15 4.97 2.83
CA LYS A 42 22.50 4.61 2.41
C LYS A 42 22.53 3.20 1.82
N GLU A 43 21.84 2.26 2.43
CA GLU A 43 21.82 0.86 2.04
C GLU A 43 20.46 0.49 1.48
N PRO A 44 20.33 0.33 0.17
CA PRO A 44 19.06 -0.11 -0.42
C PRO A 44 18.71 -1.52 0.01
N ALA A 45 17.41 -1.80 0.09
CA ALA A 45 16.91 -3.15 0.22
C ALA A 45 16.54 -3.67 -1.18
N HIS A 46 16.60 -4.97 -1.36
CA HIS A 46 16.31 -5.60 -2.65
C HIS A 46 15.04 -6.43 -2.53
N VAL A 47 14.12 -6.24 -3.48
CA VAL A 47 12.86 -7.01 -3.50
C VAL A 47 12.61 -7.55 -4.91
N ALA A 48 11.96 -8.69 -4.97
CA ALA A 48 11.41 -9.22 -6.21
C ALA A 48 9.91 -8.89 -6.21
N LEU A 49 9.49 -8.05 -7.16
CA LEU A 49 8.12 -7.58 -7.24
C LEU A 49 7.55 -7.89 -8.62
N GLY A 50 6.60 -8.83 -8.67
CA GLY A 50 5.97 -9.21 -9.92
C GLY A 50 6.96 -9.66 -10.99
N GLY A 51 7.99 -10.39 -10.61
CA GLY A 51 9.01 -10.88 -11.53
C GLY A 51 10.11 -9.87 -11.88
N ARG A 52 10.08 -8.70 -11.26
CA ARG A 52 11.12 -7.66 -11.43
C ARG A 52 11.96 -7.56 -10.17
N ASP A 53 13.25 -7.31 -10.33
CA ASP A 53 14.12 -6.97 -9.21
C ASP A 53 14.11 -5.47 -9.02
N ILE A 54 13.80 -5.02 -7.81
CA ILE A 54 13.69 -3.61 -7.49
C ILE A 54 14.56 -3.30 -6.27
N ASP A 55 15.27 -2.19 -6.34
CA ASP A 55 16.01 -1.67 -5.20
C ASP A 55 15.15 -0.61 -4.51
N ILE A 56 14.93 -0.80 -3.21
CA ILE A 56 14.25 0.19 -2.40
C ILE A 56 15.32 1.07 -1.77
N ALA A 57 15.46 2.28 -2.29
CA ALA A 57 16.44 3.25 -1.82
C ALA A 57 15.79 4.47 -1.17
N GLU A 58 14.48 4.62 -1.31
CA GLU A 58 13.73 5.77 -0.79
C GLU A 58 12.39 5.32 -0.24
N LEU A 59 11.90 6.05 0.76
CA LEU A 59 10.52 5.91 1.25
C LEU A 59 9.88 7.28 1.34
N CYS A 60 8.56 7.30 1.17
CA CYS A 60 7.71 8.44 1.44
C CYS A 60 6.77 8.10 2.57
N PHE A 61 6.30 9.10 3.29
CA PHE A 61 5.22 8.93 4.23
C PHE A 61 3.96 9.49 3.59
N VAL A 62 2.92 8.68 3.44
CA VAL A 62 1.71 9.07 2.72
C VAL A 62 0.48 8.92 3.58
N GLU A 63 -0.53 9.74 3.28
CA GLU A 63 -1.86 9.63 3.86
C GLU A 63 -2.83 9.22 2.75
N GLY A 64 -3.88 8.51 3.13
CA GLY A 64 -4.91 8.13 2.18
C GLY A 64 -6.23 7.80 2.86
N LYS A 65 -7.17 7.31 2.06
CA LYS A 65 -8.48 6.88 2.56
C LYS A 65 -8.86 5.53 1.95
N ILE A 66 -9.36 4.65 2.79
CA ILE A 66 -9.93 3.36 2.38
C ILE A 66 -11.37 3.37 2.84
N GLU A 67 -12.32 3.33 1.90
CA GLU A 67 -13.77 3.39 2.20
C GLU A 67 -14.11 4.55 3.13
N GLY A 68 -13.51 5.72 2.87
CA GLY A 68 -13.73 6.93 3.65
C GLY A 68 -12.97 7.02 4.96
N LEU A 69 -12.21 6.00 5.33
CA LEU A 69 -11.43 5.97 6.57
C LEU A 69 -9.99 6.38 6.32
N ASP A 70 -9.50 7.32 7.08
CA ASP A 70 -8.13 7.85 6.93
C ASP A 70 -7.09 6.85 7.43
N PHE A 71 -6.01 6.71 6.67
CA PHE A 71 -4.85 5.93 7.10
C PHE A 71 -3.57 6.65 6.68
N PHE A 72 -2.47 6.23 7.27
CA PHE A 72 -1.15 6.68 6.84
C PHE A 72 -0.21 5.47 6.81
N THR A 73 0.83 5.56 5.99
CA THR A 73 1.80 4.48 5.87
C THR A 73 3.08 4.97 5.22
N ASP A 74 4.15 4.21 5.43
CA ASP A 74 5.34 4.35 4.61
C ASP A 74 5.04 3.72 3.25
N ALA A 75 5.53 4.33 2.20
CA ALA A 75 5.35 3.83 0.84
C ALA A 75 6.64 3.95 0.04
N VAL A 76 6.88 2.95 -0.79
CA VAL A 76 7.98 2.94 -1.75
C VAL A 76 7.49 3.60 -3.02
N PRO A 77 8.10 4.73 -3.46
CA PRO A 77 7.73 5.30 -4.76
C PRO A 77 8.25 4.41 -5.88
N ILE A 78 7.41 4.15 -6.86
CA ILE A 78 7.74 3.26 -7.97
C ILE A 78 7.25 3.84 -9.29
N ASP A 79 7.96 3.55 -10.37
CA ASP A 79 7.62 4.08 -11.69
C ASP A 79 6.42 3.38 -12.32
N LYS A 80 6.29 2.08 -12.12
CA LYS A 80 5.12 1.32 -12.62
C LYS A 80 4.91 0.07 -11.78
N LEU A 81 3.64 -0.35 -11.70
CA LEU A 81 3.24 -1.56 -10.97
C LEU A 81 2.68 -2.65 -11.89
N GLY A 82 2.25 -2.27 -13.10
CA GLY A 82 1.65 -3.21 -14.02
C GLY A 82 0.16 -3.42 -13.75
N ARG A 83 -0.33 -4.60 -14.17
CA ARG A 83 -1.76 -4.92 -14.12
C ARG A 83 -1.99 -6.17 -13.29
N ALA A 84 -3.15 -6.23 -12.64
CA ALA A 84 -3.64 -7.43 -11.97
C ALA A 84 -5.14 -7.53 -12.19
N ASP A 85 -5.62 -8.71 -12.53
CA ASP A 85 -7.04 -8.99 -12.75
C ASP A 85 -7.71 -7.96 -13.67
N GLY A 86 -7.01 -7.56 -14.74
CA GLY A 86 -7.52 -6.61 -15.73
C GLY A 86 -7.41 -5.14 -15.32
N HIS A 87 -6.91 -4.83 -14.13
CA HIS A 87 -6.78 -3.46 -13.64
C HIS A 87 -5.35 -2.97 -13.72
N GLN A 88 -5.16 -1.75 -14.20
CA GLN A 88 -3.89 -1.04 -14.09
C GLN A 88 -3.74 -0.58 -12.65
N LEU A 89 -2.66 -0.98 -11.99
CA LEU A 89 -2.46 -0.69 -10.58
C LEU A 89 -1.75 0.64 -10.36
N ASP A 90 -2.23 1.40 -9.38
CA ASP A 90 -1.64 2.66 -8.94
C ASP A 90 -0.91 2.49 -7.60
N ALA A 91 -1.33 1.51 -6.81
CA ALA A 91 -0.73 1.23 -5.51
C ALA A 91 -0.81 -0.27 -5.19
N LEU A 92 0.10 -0.71 -4.34
CA LEU A 92 0.08 -2.06 -3.78
C LEU A 92 0.24 -1.92 -2.28
N ILE A 93 -0.78 -2.34 -1.55
CA ILE A 93 -0.78 -2.25 -0.09
C ILE A 93 -0.24 -3.57 0.47
N GLY A 94 0.89 -3.50 1.13
CA GLY A 94 1.57 -4.68 1.64
C GLY A 94 1.25 -5.01 3.09
N ALA A 95 1.85 -6.09 3.56
CA ALA A 95 1.57 -6.67 4.88
C ALA A 95 1.85 -5.70 6.04
N LEU A 96 2.93 -4.93 5.97
CA LEU A 96 3.26 -4.02 7.08
C LEU A 96 2.20 -2.94 7.30
N THR A 97 1.65 -2.40 6.22
CA THR A 97 0.56 -1.43 6.31
C THR A 97 -0.70 -2.09 6.87
N MET A 98 -1.02 -3.28 6.36
CA MET A 98 -2.20 -4.01 6.82
C MET A 98 -2.10 -4.41 8.29
N GLU A 99 -0.93 -4.84 8.73
CA GLU A 99 -0.69 -5.18 10.14
C GLU A 99 -0.85 -3.96 11.05
N ARG A 100 -0.30 -2.82 10.65
CA ARG A 100 -0.41 -1.57 11.42
C ARG A 100 -1.87 -1.23 11.71
N TRP A 101 -2.74 -1.38 10.72
CA TRP A 101 -4.15 -1.00 10.82
C TRP A 101 -5.08 -2.18 11.05
N GLU A 102 -4.54 -3.38 11.24
CA GLU A 102 -5.31 -4.61 11.41
C GLU A 102 -6.32 -4.82 10.26
N ILE A 103 -5.90 -4.47 9.05
CA ILE A 103 -6.72 -4.68 7.85
C ILE A 103 -6.65 -6.16 7.49
N LYS A 104 -7.80 -6.78 7.34
CA LYS A 104 -7.89 -8.21 6.99
C LYS A 104 -8.65 -8.37 5.69
N LEU A 105 -8.28 -9.38 4.93
CA LEU A 105 -8.90 -9.68 3.64
C LEU A 105 -9.87 -10.84 3.80
N ASP A 106 -11.15 -10.61 3.44
CA ASP A 106 -12.14 -11.67 3.42
C ASP A 106 -12.26 -12.19 1.99
N ARG A 107 -11.65 -13.35 1.74
CA ARG A 107 -11.64 -13.95 0.40
C ARG A 107 -13.02 -14.44 -0.04
N LYS A 108 -13.90 -14.75 0.89
CA LYS A 108 -15.25 -15.24 0.56
C LYS A 108 -16.11 -14.14 -0.01
N THR A 109 -16.02 -12.94 0.55
CA THR A 109 -16.84 -11.80 0.15
C THR A 109 -16.12 -10.86 -0.79
N GLY A 110 -14.78 -10.92 -0.86
CA GLY A 110 -13.96 -9.95 -1.60
C GLY A 110 -13.89 -8.60 -0.91
N GLU A 111 -14.23 -8.54 0.36
CA GLU A 111 -14.27 -7.30 1.13
C GLU A 111 -13.09 -7.19 2.08
N LEU A 112 -12.81 -5.96 2.51
CA LEU A 112 -11.81 -5.69 3.54
C LEU A 112 -12.50 -5.58 4.89
N ASP A 113 -11.89 -6.19 5.91
CA ASP A 113 -12.26 -5.93 7.29
C ASP A 113 -11.43 -4.73 7.75
N LEU A 114 -12.10 -3.61 7.96
CA LEU A 114 -11.48 -2.34 8.33
C LEU A 114 -11.78 -1.94 9.77
N GLU A 115 -12.14 -2.88 10.62
CA GLU A 115 -12.50 -2.58 12.00
C GLU A 115 -11.35 -1.90 12.77
N GLY A 116 -10.13 -2.37 12.60
CA GLY A 116 -8.98 -1.75 13.24
C GLY A 116 -8.75 -0.31 12.79
N LEU A 117 -8.94 -0.06 11.50
CA LEU A 117 -8.83 1.28 10.94
C LEU A 117 -9.96 2.20 11.44
N ARG A 118 -11.16 1.66 11.55
CA ARG A 118 -12.31 2.42 12.04
C ARG A 118 -12.15 2.79 13.51
N ARG A 119 -11.63 1.87 14.31
CA ARG A 119 -11.41 2.06 15.73
C ARG A 119 -10.29 3.06 16.03
N ARG A 120 -9.20 3.02 15.26
CA ARG A 120 -8.03 3.90 15.40
C ARG A 120 -7.42 3.92 16.81
N GLU A 121 -7.40 2.78 17.46
CA GLU A 121 -6.85 2.63 18.80
C GLU A 121 -5.74 1.58 18.78
N PHE A 122 -4.64 1.90 19.43
CA PHE A 122 -3.48 1.02 19.53
C PHE A 122 -3.18 0.76 20.99
N THR A 123 -2.97 -0.51 21.32
CA THR A 123 -2.51 -0.87 22.66
C THR A 123 -1.01 -1.10 22.57
N GLU A 124 -0.27 -0.21 23.23
CA GLU A 124 1.19 -0.24 23.24
C GLU A 124 1.65 -0.67 24.61
N PHE A 125 2.25 -1.83 24.70
CA PHE A 125 2.82 -2.29 25.96
C PHE A 125 1.76 -2.67 26.99
#